data_c4b6e5f57471a777fd94954e9dafc123
#
_entry.id   c4b6e5f57471a777fd94954e9dafc123
#
_cell.length_a   1.000
_cell.length_b   1.000
_cell.length_c   1.000
_cell.angle_alpha   90.00
_cell.angle_beta   90.00
_cell.angle_gamma   90.00
#
_symmetry.space_group_name_H-M   'P 1'
#
loop_
_entity.id
_entity.type
_entity.pdbx_description
1 polymer ?
#
loop_
_entity_poly.entity_id
_entity_poly.type
_entity_poly.pdbx_seq_one_letter_code
_entity_poly.pdbx_strand_id
1 'polypeptide(L)'
;MAHPRPTLEFRRGDVLVAHAVVSPEAVWFQGHFPGAPLLPGVAFLALVEQALALFWSDAASPPVEIRSFRRVRFRQRVEPGANLRIRAHRVEGERFRFSVEAGGLVACTGECVVEMGTLKGFPNPPAMVRGEQSSPAPHASDLLPADISPSPWAMRIGRDDAAFCSDGSTFAAVASRAAGICELMASGRLCVASEDRVEVAAAVLAALAGRIEVVLPAALTPEALVATHAARPFSHWMGPEEWQPHVSGLSSTRIETVSTSASCGDVFVADPDVARIFLQTGGSTGQPRLWAKTARNLLGEVAAHIRALQVEPGDHILATVPPYHIYGLLFSVLLPLYSGATVERISPFFPREIARRIEKTSATILVSTPAHLRTLATTPLSEHGLRLVLSSGAPLPATDAASYFAQTGLWPLEVYGSTETGGIAVRRQDMPESAWAPLPGVSCRIQGEVLAVRSVYVSGDAPRDADGFFRTADLARIRPNGSFDLLGRDDGVVKVGGQRVALPEIEKALLALDQVTNAVVLAVPSPSGRGQEIVALVASRRPADEIVHELRARLSPPSWPRRLRCVDAIPTTPTGKRDRLAILQILASGGQLEKG
;
A
#
# COMPACT_ATOMS: atom_id res chain seq x y z
N MET A 1 7.85 21.63 16.81
CA MET A 1 8.37 20.57 17.70
C MET A 1 9.61 19.98 17.05
N ALA A 2 10.74 19.95 17.74
CA ALA A 2 12.01 19.57 17.13
C ALA A 2 12.13 18.05 17.02
N HIS A 3 12.52 17.56 15.82
CA HIS A 3 12.99 16.19 15.68
C HIS A 3 14.30 16.02 16.44
N PRO A 4 14.52 14.90 17.17
CA PRO A 4 15.80 14.62 17.78
C PRO A 4 16.87 14.56 16.67
N ARG A 5 17.94 15.33 16.87
CA ARG A 5 19.08 15.34 15.95
C ARG A 5 20.23 14.57 16.58
N PRO A 6 20.82 13.59 15.89
CA PRO A 6 22.03 12.95 16.38
C PRO A 6 23.17 13.95 16.53
N THR A 7 23.94 13.81 17.61
CA THR A 7 25.18 14.53 17.84
C THR A 7 26.35 13.57 17.70
N LEU A 8 27.40 14.01 17.02
CA LEU A 8 28.58 13.21 16.80
C LEU A 8 29.32 12.99 18.13
N GLU A 9 29.58 11.72 18.49
CA GLU A 9 30.49 11.35 19.60
C GLU A 9 31.93 11.29 19.10
N PHE A 10 32.17 10.50 18.07
CA PHE A 10 33.46 10.47 17.35
C PHE A 10 33.33 9.89 15.94
N ARG A 11 34.30 10.24 15.11
CA ARG A 11 34.54 9.67 13.79
C ARG A 11 36.02 9.31 13.69
N ARG A 12 36.32 8.05 13.34
CA ARG A 12 37.70 7.59 13.12
C ARG A 12 37.75 6.55 12.01
N GLY A 13 38.42 6.91 10.90
CA GLY A 13 38.45 6.06 9.71
C GLY A 13 37.02 5.77 9.20
N ASP A 14 36.70 4.50 9.05
CA ASP A 14 35.40 4.01 8.54
C ASP A 14 34.31 3.87 9.61
N VAL A 15 34.55 4.31 10.84
CA VAL A 15 33.62 4.18 11.96
C VAL A 15 33.10 5.54 12.39
N LEU A 16 31.76 5.64 12.53
CA LEU A 16 31.05 6.75 13.12
C LEU A 16 30.29 6.28 14.36
N VAL A 17 30.31 7.09 15.41
CA VAL A 17 29.43 6.94 16.56
C VAL A 17 28.74 8.27 16.82
N ALA A 18 27.42 8.24 16.94
CA ALA A 18 26.59 9.40 17.25
C ALA A 18 25.58 9.06 18.34
N HIS A 19 25.14 10.08 19.07
CA HIS A 19 24.11 9.97 20.09
C HIS A 19 22.87 10.75 19.69
N ALA A 20 21.69 10.22 20.04
CA ALA A 20 20.43 10.92 19.92
C ALA A 20 19.58 10.70 21.17
N VAL A 21 18.97 11.77 21.67
CA VAL A 21 17.96 11.67 22.74
C VAL A 21 16.58 11.72 22.11
N VAL A 22 15.78 10.70 22.35
CA VAL A 22 14.43 10.61 21.79
C VAL A 22 13.47 11.34 22.71
N SER A 23 13.27 12.66 22.48
CA SER A 23 12.37 13.49 23.31
C SER A 23 10.97 12.84 23.41
N PRO A 24 10.36 12.80 24.60
CA PRO A 24 8.96 12.37 24.76
C PRO A 24 7.97 13.16 23.91
N GLU A 25 8.30 14.40 23.56
CA GLU A 25 7.49 15.29 22.72
C GLU A 25 7.76 15.10 21.22
N ALA A 26 8.65 14.17 20.85
CA ALA A 26 8.97 13.95 19.44
C ALA A 26 7.71 13.51 18.66
N VAL A 27 7.55 14.09 17.50
CA VAL A 27 6.42 13.82 16.59
C VAL A 27 6.25 12.32 16.27
N TRP A 28 7.31 11.54 16.38
CA TRP A 28 7.31 10.09 16.17
C TRP A 28 6.45 9.31 17.17
N PHE A 29 6.23 9.86 18.37
CA PHE A 29 5.36 9.23 19.39
C PHE A 29 3.90 9.65 19.27
N GLN A 30 3.60 10.69 18.50
CA GLN A 30 2.23 11.14 18.30
C GLN A 30 1.43 10.07 17.56
N GLY A 31 0.64 9.31 18.35
CA GLY A 31 -0.23 8.24 17.90
C GLY A 31 0.47 6.90 17.61
N HIS A 32 1.73 6.71 17.94
CA HIS A 32 2.36 5.40 18.01
C HIS A 32 2.15 4.81 19.41
N PHE A 33 1.18 3.89 19.51
CA PHE A 33 0.76 3.22 20.75
C PHE A 33 0.32 4.21 21.85
N PRO A 34 -0.91 4.78 21.79
CA PRO A 34 -1.44 5.61 22.87
C PRO A 34 -1.35 4.90 24.21
N GLY A 35 -0.68 5.53 25.16
CA GLY A 35 -0.47 4.97 26.50
C GLY A 35 0.77 4.07 26.68
N ALA A 36 1.47 3.66 25.61
CA ALA A 36 2.79 3.04 25.62
C ALA A 36 3.54 3.50 24.36
N PRO A 37 3.98 4.76 24.32
CA PRO A 37 4.64 5.31 23.14
C PRO A 37 5.98 4.59 22.93
N LEU A 38 6.15 4.05 21.71
CA LEU A 38 7.36 3.35 21.28
C LEU A 38 7.93 4.01 20.04
N LEU A 39 9.24 4.04 19.94
CA LEU A 39 9.92 4.57 18.76
C LEU A 39 9.58 3.69 17.55
N PRO A 40 8.95 4.25 16.47
CA PRO A 40 8.66 3.49 15.26
C PRO A 40 9.92 2.98 14.58
N GLY A 41 9.83 1.83 13.90
CA GLY A 41 10.95 1.30 13.12
C GLY A 41 11.53 2.31 12.13
N VAL A 42 10.68 3.09 11.47
CA VAL A 42 11.09 4.14 10.53
C VAL A 42 11.90 5.26 11.20
N ALA A 43 11.66 5.56 12.46
CA ALA A 43 12.39 6.59 13.18
C ALA A 43 13.85 6.18 13.45
N PHE A 44 14.13 4.88 13.68
CA PHE A 44 15.51 4.38 13.75
C PHE A 44 16.27 4.64 12.45
N LEU A 45 15.62 4.39 11.30
CA LEU A 45 16.24 4.56 10.00
C LEU A 45 16.50 6.05 9.69
N ALA A 46 15.57 6.93 10.04
CA ALA A 46 15.75 8.38 9.92
C ALA A 46 16.89 8.89 10.81
N LEU A 47 17.07 8.34 12.01
CA LEU A 47 18.19 8.69 12.88
C LEU A 47 19.52 8.18 12.35
N VAL A 48 19.55 7.00 11.75
CA VAL A 48 20.75 6.46 11.07
C VAL A 48 21.14 7.33 9.89
N GLU A 49 20.18 7.77 9.07
CA GLU A 49 20.42 8.69 7.95
C GLU A 49 21.03 10.01 8.42
N GLN A 50 20.44 10.62 9.45
CA GLN A 50 20.95 11.85 10.04
C GLN A 50 22.34 11.68 10.67
N ALA A 51 22.60 10.54 11.31
CA ALA A 51 23.91 10.24 11.86
C ALA A 51 24.95 10.05 10.75
N LEU A 52 24.61 9.36 9.66
CA LEU A 52 25.50 9.19 8.51
C LEU A 52 25.79 10.52 7.81
N ALA A 53 24.87 11.47 7.79
CA ALA A 53 25.15 12.82 7.28
C ALA A 53 26.29 13.52 8.04
N LEU A 54 26.50 13.18 9.33
CA LEU A 54 27.63 13.69 10.10
C LEU A 54 28.97 13.08 9.68
N PHE A 55 28.97 11.98 8.92
CA PHE A 55 30.21 11.37 8.41
C PHE A 55 30.93 12.28 7.41
N TRP A 56 30.19 13.14 6.69
CA TRP A 56 30.70 14.07 5.67
C TRP A 56 30.49 15.55 6.03
N SER A 57 30.27 15.88 7.31
CA SER A 57 29.90 17.23 7.74
C SER A 57 31.04 18.27 7.72
N ASP A 58 31.80 18.33 6.64
CA ASP A 58 32.62 19.49 6.33
C ASP A 58 31.80 20.47 5.47
N ALA A 59 31.95 21.77 5.66
CA ALA A 59 31.12 22.82 5.07
C ALA A 59 31.05 22.87 3.52
N ALA A 60 31.77 21.97 2.84
CA ALA A 60 31.80 21.81 1.39
C ALA A 60 31.28 20.45 0.90
N SER A 61 30.78 19.59 1.78
CA SER A 61 30.35 18.25 1.40
C SER A 61 28.91 18.25 0.90
N PRO A 62 28.60 17.51 -0.19
CA PRO A 62 27.22 17.38 -0.68
C PRO A 62 26.33 16.65 0.32
N PRO A 63 25.00 16.86 0.29
CA PRO A 63 24.08 16.14 1.15
C PRO A 63 24.20 14.63 0.94
N VAL A 64 24.22 13.91 2.04
CA VAL A 64 24.30 12.45 2.07
C VAL A 64 22.88 11.90 2.02
N GLU A 65 22.65 10.95 1.13
CA GLU A 65 21.37 10.29 0.95
C GLU A 65 21.51 8.78 1.06
N ILE A 66 20.57 8.12 1.74
CA ILE A 66 20.51 6.67 1.77
C ILE A 66 19.69 6.16 0.58
N ARG A 67 20.35 5.50 -0.35
CA ARG A 67 19.71 4.89 -1.51
C ARG A 67 18.85 3.67 -1.15
N SER A 68 19.31 2.87 -0.19
CA SER A 68 18.56 1.68 0.25
C SER A 68 18.99 1.23 1.63
N PHE A 69 18.04 0.63 2.36
CA PHE A 69 18.30 -0.14 3.57
C PHE A 69 18.12 -1.63 3.28
N ARG A 70 18.99 -2.48 3.86
CA ARG A 70 18.95 -3.92 3.70
C ARG A 70 19.13 -4.61 5.05
N ARG A 71 18.57 -5.81 5.20
CA ARG A 71 18.73 -6.66 6.39
C ARG A 71 18.41 -5.95 7.71
N VAL A 72 17.45 -5.02 7.70
CA VAL A 72 17.06 -4.30 8.90
C VAL A 72 16.33 -5.24 9.86
N ARG A 73 16.79 -5.25 11.11
CA ARG A 73 16.18 -6.06 12.18
C ARG A 73 15.96 -5.20 13.41
N PHE A 74 14.71 -5.08 13.83
CA PHE A 74 14.32 -4.42 15.07
C PHE A 74 14.29 -5.48 16.18
N ARG A 75 15.06 -5.29 17.25
CA ARG A 75 15.29 -6.29 18.30
C ARG A 75 14.71 -5.89 19.64
N GLN A 76 14.60 -4.58 19.90
CA GLN A 76 14.14 -4.04 21.18
C GLN A 76 13.19 -2.87 20.96
N ARG A 77 12.23 -2.74 21.85
CA ARG A 77 11.36 -1.57 21.94
C ARG A 77 12.12 -0.43 22.58
N VAL A 78 11.91 0.78 22.10
CA VAL A 78 12.52 2.00 22.64
C VAL A 78 11.42 2.97 23.04
N GLU A 79 11.45 3.40 24.28
CA GLU A 79 10.48 4.30 24.89
C GLU A 79 10.90 5.77 24.73
N PRO A 80 9.97 6.73 24.91
CA PRO A 80 10.30 8.15 24.98
C PRO A 80 11.32 8.45 26.08
N GLY A 81 12.21 9.39 25.82
CA GLY A 81 13.28 9.76 26.74
C GLY A 81 14.55 8.90 26.62
N ALA A 82 14.53 7.84 25.81
CA ALA A 82 15.68 6.97 25.66
C ALA A 82 16.87 7.68 25.00
N ASN A 83 18.07 7.39 25.53
CA ASN A 83 19.33 7.75 24.90
C ASN A 83 19.73 6.65 23.92
N LEU A 84 19.88 7.02 22.66
CA LEU A 84 20.30 6.12 21.60
C LEU A 84 21.76 6.36 21.26
N ARG A 85 22.51 5.27 21.04
CA ARG A 85 23.84 5.29 20.49
C ARG A 85 23.81 4.63 19.12
N ILE A 86 24.15 5.39 18.10
CA ILE A 86 24.14 4.97 16.69
C ILE A 86 25.57 4.73 16.28
N ARG A 87 25.87 3.50 15.85
CA ARG A 87 27.18 3.15 15.30
C ARG A 87 27.00 2.82 13.84
N ALA A 88 27.82 3.39 12.97
CA ALA A 88 27.89 3.02 11.57
C ALA A 88 29.34 2.73 11.19
N HIS A 89 29.52 1.68 10.42
CA HIS A 89 30.83 1.23 9.92
C HIS A 89 30.76 1.04 8.42
N ARG A 90 31.64 1.69 7.67
CA ARG A 90 31.79 1.52 6.23
C ARG A 90 32.35 0.12 5.96
N VAL A 91 31.64 -0.68 5.17
CA VAL A 91 32.06 -2.05 4.81
C VAL A 91 32.86 -2.04 3.52
N GLU A 92 32.33 -1.37 2.49
CA GLU A 92 32.93 -1.29 1.17
C GLU A 92 32.27 -0.15 0.37
N GLY A 93 33.04 0.72 -0.28
CA GLY A 93 32.52 1.81 -1.10
C GLY A 93 31.51 2.69 -0.34
N GLU A 94 30.29 2.71 -0.79
CA GLU A 94 29.17 3.48 -0.22
C GLU A 94 28.26 2.64 0.70
N ARG A 95 28.68 1.43 1.04
CA ARG A 95 27.92 0.51 1.90
C ARG A 95 28.35 0.63 3.35
N PHE A 96 27.38 0.82 4.23
CA PHE A 96 27.54 0.89 5.67
C PHE A 96 26.73 -0.18 6.38
N ARG A 97 27.30 -0.73 7.45
CA ARG A 97 26.57 -1.53 8.43
C ARG A 97 26.33 -0.67 9.65
N PHE A 98 25.11 -0.70 10.19
CA PHE A 98 24.77 0.10 11.36
C PHE A 98 24.16 -0.72 12.48
N SER A 99 24.30 -0.20 13.70
CA SER A 99 23.56 -0.63 14.88
C SER A 99 23.10 0.57 15.68
N VAL A 100 21.91 0.47 16.27
CA VAL A 100 21.36 1.45 17.21
C VAL A 100 21.16 0.75 18.54
N GLU A 101 21.76 1.28 19.58
CA GLU A 101 21.69 0.78 20.97
C GLU A 101 20.83 1.71 21.82
N ALA A 102 20.02 1.13 22.70
CA ALA A 102 19.25 1.84 23.72
C ALA A 102 19.47 1.16 25.07
N GLY A 103 19.89 1.93 26.09
CA GLY A 103 20.19 1.36 27.42
C GLY A 103 21.26 0.26 27.42
N GLY A 104 22.21 0.32 26.49
CA GLY A 104 23.30 -0.67 26.34
C GLY A 104 22.91 -1.94 25.58
N LEU A 105 21.66 -2.08 25.12
CA LEU A 105 21.18 -3.21 24.33
C LEU A 105 20.93 -2.80 22.88
N VAL A 106 21.16 -3.72 21.95
CA VAL A 106 20.95 -3.48 20.51
C VAL A 106 19.47 -3.45 20.18
N ALA A 107 18.97 -2.28 19.80
CA ALA A 107 17.57 -2.05 19.45
C ALA A 107 17.29 -2.25 17.95
N CYS A 108 18.24 -1.85 17.08
CA CYS A 108 18.10 -2.01 15.64
C CYS A 108 19.46 -2.29 15.00
N THR A 109 19.49 -3.12 13.95
CA THR A 109 20.67 -3.35 13.11
C THR A 109 20.28 -3.40 11.65
N GLY A 110 21.21 -3.10 10.73
CA GLY A 110 20.98 -3.21 9.31
C GLY A 110 22.19 -2.81 8.49
N GLU A 111 22.01 -2.82 7.19
CA GLU A 111 22.96 -2.31 6.19
C GLU A 111 22.27 -1.22 5.38
N CYS A 112 23.03 -0.23 4.93
CA CYS A 112 22.53 0.80 4.01
C CYS A 112 23.57 1.13 2.95
N VAL A 113 23.09 1.61 1.81
CA VAL A 113 23.89 2.15 0.72
C VAL A 113 23.65 3.65 0.66
N VAL A 114 24.74 4.42 0.70
CA VAL A 114 24.73 5.88 0.69
C VAL A 114 25.09 6.39 -0.69
N GLU A 115 24.46 7.44 -1.16
CA GLU A 115 24.80 8.14 -2.40
C GLU A 115 25.22 9.56 -2.06
N MET A 116 26.37 9.99 -2.59
CA MET A 116 26.82 11.39 -2.47
C MET A 116 26.24 12.20 -3.62
N GLY A 117 25.40 13.19 -3.29
CA GLY A 117 24.85 14.12 -4.28
C GLY A 117 25.95 14.93 -4.95
N THR A 118 25.98 15.01 -6.28
CA THR A 118 26.86 15.93 -6.99
C THR A 118 26.30 17.34 -6.88
N LEU A 119 27.07 18.29 -6.35
CA LEU A 119 26.78 19.72 -6.42
C LEU A 119 26.80 20.16 -7.91
N LYS A 120 25.69 20.03 -8.61
CA LYS A 120 25.47 20.78 -9.85
C LYS A 120 24.91 22.15 -9.47
N GLY A 121 25.63 23.20 -9.92
CA GLY A 121 25.19 24.58 -9.72
C GLY A 121 23.76 24.78 -10.19
N PHE A 122 22.95 25.40 -9.35
CA PHE A 122 21.58 25.76 -9.66
C PHE A 122 21.56 26.73 -10.85
N PRO A 123 20.82 26.44 -11.93
CA PRO A 123 20.41 27.50 -12.84
C PRO A 123 19.38 28.38 -12.11
N ASN A 124 19.50 29.70 -12.24
CA ASN A 124 18.51 30.65 -11.74
C ASN A 124 17.10 30.23 -12.21
N PRO A 125 16.11 30.25 -11.31
CA PRO A 125 14.74 29.99 -11.71
C PRO A 125 14.27 31.01 -12.73
N PRO A 126 13.55 30.61 -13.80
CA PRO A 126 12.90 31.54 -14.68
C PRO A 126 11.85 32.31 -13.89
N ALA A 127 11.77 33.64 -14.18
CA ALA A 127 10.83 34.56 -13.55
C ALA A 127 9.41 33.99 -13.61
N MET A 128 8.72 34.01 -12.46
CA MET A 128 7.31 33.63 -12.33
C MET A 128 6.47 34.45 -13.31
N VAL A 129 5.98 33.82 -14.35
CA VAL A 129 4.82 34.30 -15.09
C VAL A 129 3.60 34.02 -14.19
N ARG A 130 3.04 35.08 -13.63
CA ARG A 130 1.68 35.02 -13.06
C ARG A 130 0.74 34.78 -14.24
N GLY A 131 0.46 33.54 -14.52
CA GLY A 131 -0.47 33.09 -15.54
C GLY A 131 -1.71 32.53 -14.87
N GLU A 132 -2.81 33.16 -15.16
CA GLU A 132 -4.19 32.73 -15.25
C GLU A 132 -4.68 31.65 -14.26
N GLN A 133 -5.75 31.98 -13.56
CA GLN A 133 -6.56 31.14 -12.70
C GLN A 133 -6.73 29.76 -13.34
N SER A 134 -6.11 28.74 -12.73
CA SER A 134 -6.39 27.36 -13.05
C SER A 134 -7.89 27.13 -12.88
N SER A 135 -8.56 26.72 -13.94
CA SER A 135 -9.93 26.24 -13.90
C SER A 135 -10.08 25.25 -12.73
N PRO A 136 -11.17 25.31 -11.95
CA PRO A 136 -11.38 24.37 -10.87
C PRO A 136 -11.27 22.96 -11.44
N ALA A 137 -10.50 22.08 -10.76
CA ALA A 137 -10.39 20.70 -11.17
C ALA A 137 -11.80 20.08 -11.24
N PRO A 138 -12.12 19.28 -12.28
CA PRO A 138 -13.47 18.79 -12.51
C PRO A 138 -14.01 18.02 -11.29
N HIS A 139 -15.29 18.17 -10.99
CA HIS A 139 -15.95 17.37 -9.94
C HIS A 139 -15.85 15.87 -10.26
N ALA A 140 -15.88 15.01 -9.24
CA ALA A 140 -15.79 13.55 -9.43
C ALA A 140 -16.86 13.01 -10.40
N SER A 141 -18.04 13.65 -10.45
CA SER A 141 -19.10 13.38 -11.42
C SER A 141 -18.75 13.77 -12.85
N ASP A 142 -17.92 14.79 -13.04
CA ASP A 142 -17.53 15.32 -14.35
C ASP A 142 -16.38 14.52 -14.98
N LEU A 143 -15.74 13.65 -14.20
CA LEU A 143 -14.65 12.79 -14.63
C LEU A 143 -15.12 11.50 -15.33
N LEU A 144 -16.43 11.27 -15.44
CA LEU A 144 -17.01 10.02 -15.89
C LEU A 144 -17.79 10.19 -17.21
N PRO A 145 -17.16 10.01 -18.39
CA PRO A 145 -17.88 10.02 -19.66
C PRO A 145 -18.85 8.85 -19.80
N ALA A 146 -20.01 9.11 -20.39
CA ALA A 146 -21.15 8.18 -20.47
C ALA A 146 -20.97 6.96 -21.40
N ASP A 147 -20.02 6.98 -22.34
CA ASP A 147 -19.84 5.93 -23.35
C ASP A 147 -18.42 5.34 -23.36
N ILE A 148 -18.32 4.07 -23.01
CA ILE A 148 -17.11 3.27 -23.18
C ILE A 148 -17.32 2.34 -24.38
N SER A 149 -16.96 2.78 -25.57
CA SER A 149 -16.74 1.86 -26.67
C SER A 149 -15.48 1.02 -26.42
N PRO A 150 -15.52 -0.32 -26.53
CA PRO A 150 -14.34 -1.13 -26.36
C PRO A 150 -13.29 -0.75 -27.41
N SER A 151 -12.19 -0.20 -26.94
CA SER A 151 -11.01 0.02 -27.78
C SER A 151 -10.45 -1.32 -28.23
N PRO A 152 -9.90 -1.44 -29.44
CA PRO A 152 -9.30 -2.69 -29.92
C PRO A 152 -8.18 -3.13 -28.96
N TRP A 153 -8.10 -4.41 -28.70
CA TRP A 153 -7.18 -5.08 -27.76
C TRP A 153 -5.71 -5.07 -28.23
N ALA A 154 -5.34 -4.15 -29.13
CA ALA A 154 -3.96 -3.88 -29.46
C ALA A 154 -3.41 -2.90 -28.45
N MET A 155 -2.55 -3.37 -27.57
CA MET A 155 -1.74 -2.50 -26.72
C MET A 155 -0.63 -1.93 -27.58
N ARG A 156 -0.80 -0.72 -28.08
CA ARG A 156 0.29 0.02 -28.70
C ARG A 156 1.19 0.47 -27.56
N ILE A 157 2.24 -0.31 -27.31
CA ILE A 157 3.31 0.14 -26.43
C ILE A 157 3.86 1.42 -27.05
N GLY A 158 4.00 2.48 -26.25
CA GLY A 158 4.42 3.79 -26.73
C GLY A 158 5.62 3.77 -27.68
N ARG A 159 6.09 4.91 -28.15
CA ARG A 159 7.26 4.94 -29.04
C ARG A 159 8.38 4.12 -28.45
N ASP A 160 8.99 3.23 -29.25
CA ASP A 160 10.01 2.28 -28.83
C ASP A 160 11.16 2.94 -28.06
N ASP A 161 11.52 4.17 -28.39
CA ASP A 161 12.57 4.99 -27.79
C ASP A 161 12.11 5.82 -26.57
N ALA A 162 10.80 5.89 -26.30
CA ALA A 162 10.28 6.64 -25.16
C ALA A 162 10.63 5.95 -23.82
N ALA A 163 10.87 6.75 -22.79
CA ALA A 163 11.15 6.24 -21.45
C ALA A 163 9.89 5.66 -20.81
N PHE A 164 9.93 4.39 -20.43
CA PHE A 164 8.93 3.77 -19.55
C PHE A 164 9.17 4.14 -18.08
N CYS A 165 10.46 4.13 -17.67
CA CYS A 165 10.84 4.53 -16.31
C CYS A 165 11.76 5.75 -16.31
N SER A 166 11.76 6.46 -15.19
CA SER A 166 12.60 7.65 -14.95
C SER A 166 14.11 7.37 -15.01
N ASP A 167 14.53 6.12 -14.87
CA ASP A 167 15.94 5.68 -14.99
C ASP A 167 16.42 5.54 -16.43
N GLY A 168 15.56 5.81 -17.41
CA GLY A 168 15.83 5.68 -18.84
C GLY A 168 15.50 4.30 -19.43
N SER A 169 14.93 3.38 -18.65
CA SER A 169 14.40 2.13 -19.19
C SER A 169 13.25 2.44 -20.17
N THR A 170 13.38 2.05 -21.43
CA THR A 170 12.43 2.35 -22.49
C THR A 170 11.30 1.32 -22.61
N PHE A 171 10.23 1.66 -23.31
CA PHE A 171 9.17 0.71 -23.65
C PHE A 171 9.72 -0.47 -24.48
N ALA A 172 10.66 -0.22 -25.40
CA ALA A 172 11.34 -1.28 -26.16
C ALA A 172 12.12 -2.22 -25.23
N ALA A 173 12.77 -1.70 -24.20
CA ALA A 173 13.49 -2.53 -23.22
C ALA A 173 12.52 -3.44 -22.42
N VAL A 174 11.34 -2.96 -22.07
CA VAL A 174 10.29 -3.77 -21.41
C VAL A 174 9.79 -4.86 -22.37
N ALA A 175 9.53 -4.52 -23.62
CA ALA A 175 9.07 -5.46 -24.64
C ALA A 175 10.13 -6.53 -24.97
N SER A 176 11.39 -6.14 -25.09
CA SER A 176 12.52 -7.07 -25.29
C SER A 176 12.66 -8.07 -24.13
N ARG A 177 12.47 -7.62 -22.87
CA ARG A 177 12.45 -8.52 -21.71
C ARG A 177 11.25 -9.45 -21.71
N ALA A 178 10.07 -8.98 -22.16
CA ALA A 178 8.89 -9.82 -22.32
C ALA A 178 9.14 -10.93 -23.36
N ALA A 179 9.79 -10.60 -24.49
CA ALA A 179 10.20 -11.58 -25.49
C ALA A 179 11.19 -12.60 -24.90
N GLY A 180 12.20 -12.14 -24.14
CA GLY A 180 13.14 -13.02 -23.45
C GLY A 180 12.47 -14.00 -22.47
N ILE A 181 11.44 -13.55 -21.72
CA ILE A 181 10.64 -14.44 -20.88
C ILE A 181 9.94 -15.51 -21.73
N CYS A 182 9.36 -15.12 -22.89
CA CYS A 182 8.70 -16.05 -23.79
C CYS A 182 9.65 -17.06 -24.44
N GLU A 183 10.91 -16.68 -24.68
CA GLU A 183 11.96 -17.58 -25.18
C GLU A 183 12.41 -18.58 -24.11
N LEU A 184 12.58 -18.10 -22.87
CA LEU A 184 12.96 -18.96 -21.73
C LEU A 184 11.84 -19.93 -21.35
N MET A 185 10.59 -19.51 -21.52
CA MET A 185 9.39 -20.25 -21.13
C MET A 185 8.48 -20.44 -22.35
N ALA A 186 8.60 -21.56 -23.02
CA ALA A 186 7.69 -21.88 -24.14
C ALA A 186 6.22 -21.93 -23.71
N SER A 187 5.94 -22.29 -22.48
CA SER A 187 4.63 -22.32 -21.83
C SER A 187 4.79 -22.44 -20.33
N GLY A 188 3.69 -22.32 -19.59
CA GLY A 188 3.67 -22.56 -18.17
C GLY A 188 3.34 -21.33 -17.34
N ARG A 189 3.76 -21.36 -16.09
CA ARG A 189 3.38 -20.37 -15.08
C ARG A 189 4.60 -19.76 -14.42
N LEU A 190 4.64 -18.43 -14.38
CA LEU A 190 5.69 -17.61 -13.78
C LEU A 190 5.15 -16.91 -12.53
N CYS A 191 5.77 -17.12 -11.37
CA CYS A 191 5.54 -16.30 -10.19
C CYS A 191 6.51 -15.11 -10.19
N VAL A 192 5.98 -13.88 -10.11
CA VAL A 192 6.79 -12.65 -10.13
C VAL A 192 6.78 -12.02 -8.74
N ALA A 193 7.86 -12.25 -7.99
CA ALA A 193 8.06 -11.71 -6.66
C ALA A 193 9.07 -10.53 -6.71
N SER A 194 8.66 -9.44 -7.35
CA SER A 194 9.51 -8.27 -7.60
C SER A 194 8.77 -6.95 -7.34
N GLU A 195 9.51 -5.95 -6.83
CA GLU A 195 9.06 -4.55 -6.74
C GLU A 195 9.46 -3.73 -7.98
N ASP A 196 10.26 -4.29 -8.87
CA ASP A 196 10.73 -3.65 -10.08
C ASP A 196 9.62 -3.61 -11.14
N ARG A 197 9.15 -2.43 -11.48
CA ARG A 197 8.07 -2.23 -12.45
C ARG A 197 8.43 -2.69 -13.86
N VAL A 198 9.69 -2.65 -14.23
CA VAL A 198 10.16 -3.16 -15.52
C VAL A 198 10.01 -4.68 -15.59
N GLU A 199 10.36 -5.40 -14.51
CA GLU A 199 10.21 -6.85 -14.44
C GLU A 199 8.72 -7.27 -14.43
N VAL A 200 7.91 -6.60 -13.60
CA VAL A 200 6.46 -6.89 -13.55
C VAL A 200 5.79 -6.56 -14.89
N ALA A 201 6.14 -5.42 -15.52
CA ALA A 201 5.62 -5.04 -16.83
C ALA A 201 5.98 -6.06 -17.92
N ALA A 202 7.24 -6.50 -17.97
CA ALA A 202 7.69 -7.50 -18.94
C ALA A 202 6.95 -8.84 -18.79
N ALA A 203 6.80 -9.32 -17.54
CA ALA A 203 6.06 -10.55 -17.27
C ALA A 203 4.57 -10.44 -17.65
N VAL A 204 3.95 -9.30 -17.32
CA VAL A 204 2.55 -9.03 -17.65
C VAL A 204 2.35 -8.96 -19.18
N LEU A 205 3.26 -8.32 -19.92
CA LEU A 205 3.21 -8.31 -21.39
C LEU A 205 3.33 -9.72 -21.98
N ALA A 206 4.25 -10.54 -21.47
CA ALA A 206 4.39 -11.95 -21.90
C ALA A 206 3.11 -12.75 -21.64
N ALA A 207 2.42 -12.51 -20.52
CA ALA A 207 1.14 -13.13 -20.21
C ALA A 207 0.01 -12.66 -21.15
N LEU A 208 -0.10 -11.35 -21.40
CA LEU A 208 -1.10 -10.78 -22.30
C LEU A 208 -0.92 -11.25 -23.75
N ALA A 209 0.33 -11.47 -24.18
CA ALA A 209 0.64 -12.09 -25.46
C ALA A 209 0.24 -13.58 -25.55
N GLY A 210 -0.32 -14.15 -24.49
CA GLY A 210 -0.87 -15.49 -24.46
C GLY A 210 0.15 -16.62 -24.30
N ARG A 211 1.42 -16.29 -24.03
CA ARG A 211 2.52 -17.29 -23.97
C ARG A 211 2.58 -18.01 -22.62
N ILE A 212 2.37 -17.29 -21.53
CA ILE A 212 2.50 -17.79 -20.16
C ILE A 212 1.32 -17.34 -19.30
N GLU A 213 1.21 -17.91 -18.09
CA GLU A 213 0.42 -17.36 -17.00
C GLU A 213 1.36 -16.67 -15.99
N VAL A 214 0.93 -15.55 -15.40
CA VAL A 214 1.65 -14.84 -14.37
C VAL A 214 0.91 -14.91 -13.05
N VAL A 215 1.62 -15.21 -11.97
CA VAL A 215 1.11 -15.19 -10.59
C VAL A 215 1.85 -14.11 -9.81
N LEU A 216 1.10 -13.19 -9.21
CA LEU A 216 1.60 -12.13 -8.35
C LEU A 216 1.29 -12.50 -6.88
N PRO A 217 2.32 -12.69 -6.02
CA PRO A 217 2.14 -13.11 -4.65
C PRO A 217 1.56 -11.97 -3.78
N ALA A 218 0.97 -12.33 -2.64
CA ALA A 218 0.41 -11.34 -1.70
C ALA A 218 1.48 -10.53 -0.95
N ALA A 219 2.70 -11.05 -0.85
CA ALA A 219 3.84 -10.40 -0.20
C ALA A 219 5.15 -10.88 -0.82
N LEU A 220 6.20 -10.10 -0.65
CA LEU A 220 7.55 -10.45 -1.13
C LEU A 220 8.36 -11.07 0.00
N THR A 221 8.08 -12.31 0.31
CA THR A 221 8.85 -13.15 1.26
C THR A 221 8.96 -14.58 0.74
N PRO A 222 9.98 -15.35 1.16
CA PRO A 222 10.09 -16.76 0.80
C PRO A 222 8.86 -17.58 1.19
N GLU A 223 8.27 -17.31 2.36
CA GLU A 223 7.08 -17.99 2.87
C GLU A 223 5.86 -17.73 1.97
N ALA A 224 5.69 -16.46 1.53
CA ALA A 224 4.64 -16.10 0.59
C ALA A 224 4.82 -16.79 -0.76
N LEU A 225 6.05 -16.93 -1.24
CA LEU A 225 6.36 -17.65 -2.48
C LEU A 225 5.99 -19.15 -2.35
N VAL A 226 6.34 -19.79 -1.24
CA VAL A 226 5.96 -21.18 -0.94
C VAL A 226 4.42 -21.32 -0.87
N ALA A 227 3.74 -20.43 -0.14
CA ALA A 227 2.29 -20.44 -0.04
C ALA A 227 1.60 -20.22 -1.39
N THR A 228 2.17 -19.35 -2.22
CA THR A 228 1.69 -19.09 -3.59
C THR A 228 1.84 -20.35 -4.45
N HIS A 229 2.98 -21.04 -4.37
CA HIS A 229 3.20 -22.29 -5.10
C HIS A 229 2.23 -23.39 -4.67
N ALA A 230 1.97 -23.53 -3.37
CA ALA A 230 1.00 -24.49 -2.85
C ALA A 230 -0.43 -24.20 -3.37
N ALA A 231 -0.82 -22.93 -3.46
CA ALA A 231 -2.14 -22.52 -3.96
C ALA A 231 -2.27 -22.65 -5.48
N ARG A 232 -1.21 -22.35 -6.22
CA ARG A 232 -1.14 -22.44 -7.69
C ARG A 232 0.29 -22.76 -8.11
N PRO A 233 0.63 -24.03 -8.34
CA PRO A 233 1.98 -24.46 -8.72
C PRO A 233 2.48 -23.72 -9.96
N PHE A 234 3.69 -23.22 -9.92
CA PHE A 234 4.37 -22.54 -11.02
C PHE A 234 5.68 -23.24 -11.38
N SER A 235 6.08 -23.20 -12.64
CA SER A 235 7.31 -23.83 -13.13
C SER A 235 8.52 -22.92 -12.99
N HIS A 236 8.30 -21.60 -12.97
CA HIS A 236 9.35 -20.61 -12.87
C HIS A 236 8.98 -19.49 -11.91
N TRP A 237 9.99 -18.84 -11.34
CA TRP A 237 9.79 -17.67 -10.50
C TRP A 237 10.89 -16.62 -10.69
N MET A 238 10.54 -15.36 -10.48
CA MET A 238 11.43 -14.20 -10.46
C MET A 238 11.42 -13.61 -9.05
N GLY A 239 12.60 -13.31 -8.52
CA GLY A 239 12.73 -12.72 -7.19
C GLY A 239 14.19 -12.75 -6.71
N PRO A 240 14.46 -12.27 -5.48
CA PRO A 240 15.79 -12.18 -4.92
C PRO A 240 16.50 -13.55 -4.89
N GLU A 241 17.78 -13.57 -5.30
CA GLU A 241 18.57 -14.80 -5.34
C GLU A 241 18.75 -15.44 -3.96
N GLU A 242 18.87 -14.63 -2.93
CA GLU A 242 18.97 -15.10 -1.54
C GLU A 242 17.78 -15.94 -1.06
N TRP A 243 16.67 -15.98 -1.80
CA TRP A 243 15.53 -16.84 -1.48
C TRP A 243 15.68 -18.27 -1.97
N GLN A 244 16.61 -18.53 -2.90
CA GLN A 244 16.82 -19.86 -3.48
C GLN A 244 16.95 -20.98 -2.43
N PRO A 245 17.71 -20.82 -1.33
CA PRO A 245 17.81 -21.86 -0.31
C PRO A 245 16.48 -22.14 0.40
N HIS A 246 15.62 -21.11 0.57
CA HIS A 246 14.33 -21.22 1.25
C HIS A 246 13.25 -21.88 0.40
N VAL A 247 13.39 -21.85 -0.92
CA VAL A 247 12.43 -22.38 -1.88
C VAL A 247 12.97 -23.59 -2.66
N SER A 248 14.10 -24.15 -2.24
CA SER A 248 14.76 -25.28 -2.90
C SER A 248 13.93 -26.57 -2.97
N GLY A 249 12.92 -26.70 -2.08
CA GLY A 249 11.94 -27.81 -2.12
C GLY A 249 10.83 -27.65 -3.16
N LEU A 250 10.73 -26.51 -3.84
CA LEU A 250 9.74 -26.30 -4.89
C LEU A 250 10.24 -26.86 -6.22
N SER A 251 9.37 -27.56 -6.94
CA SER A 251 9.64 -28.03 -8.32
C SER A 251 9.56 -26.83 -9.29
N SER A 252 10.43 -25.82 -9.13
CA SER A 252 10.41 -24.60 -9.92
C SER A 252 11.82 -24.02 -10.08
N THR A 253 12.05 -23.34 -11.21
CA THR A 253 13.34 -22.74 -11.57
C THR A 253 13.29 -21.22 -11.39
N ARG A 254 14.28 -20.63 -10.71
CA ARG A 254 14.46 -19.19 -10.70
C ARG A 254 14.93 -18.73 -12.08
N ILE A 255 14.30 -17.67 -12.59
CA ILE A 255 14.73 -17.02 -13.84
C ILE A 255 15.05 -15.55 -13.58
N GLU A 256 15.95 -15.02 -14.39
CA GLU A 256 16.22 -13.59 -14.53
C GLU A 256 15.75 -13.11 -15.90
N THR A 257 15.29 -11.86 -15.97
CA THR A 257 14.91 -11.30 -17.25
C THR A 257 16.16 -11.02 -18.08
N VAL A 258 16.20 -11.63 -19.27
CA VAL A 258 17.24 -11.38 -20.27
C VAL A 258 16.61 -10.55 -21.40
N SER A 259 17.28 -9.48 -21.79
CA SER A 259 16.89 -8.74 -23.01
C SER A 259 17.33 -9.52 -24.23
N THR A 260 16.44 -9.69 -25.19
CA THR A 260 16.76 -10.29 -26.49
C THR A 260 16.90 -9.20 -27.55
N SER A 261 17.56 -9.53 -28.67
CA SER A 261 17.64 -8.64 -29.84
C SER A 261 16.35 -8.60 -30.65
N ALA A 262 15.31 -9.34 -30.25
CA ALA A 262 14.02 -9.33 -30.93
C ALA A 262 13.39 -7.95 -30.79
N SER A 263 13.15 -7.27 -31.89
CA SER A 263 12.30 -6.08 -31.94
C SER A 263 10.87 -6.52 -31.66
N CYS A 264 10.31 -6.07 -30.55
CA CYS A 264 8.92 -6.30 -30.28
C CYS A 264 8.12 -5.25 -31.05
N GLY A 265 7.38 -5.68 -32.05
CA GLY A 265 6.29 -4.91 -32.66
C GLY A 265 5.14 -4.73 -31.66
N ASP A 266 4.02 -4.22 -32.11
CA ASP A 266 2.82 -4.07 -31.26
C ASP A 266 2.52 -5.38 -30.51
N VAL A 267 2.40 -5.32 -29.18
CA VAL A 267 1.98 -6.46 -28.37
C VAL A 267 0.48 -6.62 -28.52
N PHE A 268 0.08 -7.67 -29.20
CA PHE A 268 -1.33 -8.02 -29.34
C PHE A 268 -1.76 -8.91 -28.18
N VAL A 269 -2.88 -8.59 -27.58
CA VAL A 269 -3.54 -9.48 -26.62
C VAL A 269 -4.05 -10.69 -27.38
N ALA A 270 -3.54 -11.87 -27.05
CA ALA A 270 -3.87 -13.11 -27.79
C ALA A 270 -5.35 -13.48 -27.65
N ASP A 271 -5.89 -13.39 -26.44
CA ASP A 271 -7.31 -13.58 -26.13
C ASP A 271 -7.70 -12.73 -24.92
N PRO A 272 -8.58 -11.73 -25.10
CA PRO A 272 -8.96 -10.82 -24.02
C PRO A 272 -9.77 -11.46 -22.90
N ASP A 273 -10.35 -12.63 -23.12
CA ASP A 273 -11.25 -13.30 -22.18
C ASP A 273 -10.60 -14.48 -21.44
N VAL A 274 -9.39 -14.87 -21.84
CA VAL A 274 -8.62 -15.89 -21.14
C VAL A 274 -7.88 -15.27 -19.95
N ALA A 275 -8.06 -15.85 -18.77
CA ALA A 275 -7.34 -15.44 -17.57
C ALA A 275 -5.84 -15.83 -17.68
N ARG A 276 -4.97 -14.84 -17.62
CA ARG A 276 -3.52 -15.00 -17.71
C ARG A 276 -2.77 -14.43 -16.51
N ILE A 277 -3.41 -13.60 -15.71
CA ILE A 277 -2.81 -12.93 -14.56
C ILE A 277 -3.59 -13.31 -13.30
N PHE A 278 -2.88 -13.82 -12.29
CA PHE A 278 -3.45 -14.31 -11.06
C PHE A 278 -2.87 -13.49 -9.89
N LEU A 279 -3.73 -12.78 -9.17
CA LEU A 279 -3.36 -11.96 -8.03
C LEU A 279 -3.74 -12.65 -6.73
N GLN A 280 -2.74 -12.88 -5.89
CA GLN A 280 -2.97 -13.44 -4.57
C GLN A 280 -3.34 -12.35 -3.57
N THR A 281 -4.36 -12.60 -2.77
CA THR A 281 -4.73 -11.75 -1.62
C THR A 281 -4.54 -12.55 -0.33
N GLY A 282 -4.06 -11.87 0.71
CA GLY A 282 -4.13 -12.43 2.07
C GLY A 282 -5.59 -12.57 2.46
N GLY A 283 -6.12 -13.80 2.45
CA GLY A 283 -7.52 -14.06 2.82
C GLY A 283 -7.83 -13.55 4.22
N SER A 284 -9.01 -13.00 4.44
CA SER A 284 -9.52 -12.62 5.78
C SER A 284 -9.68 -13.83 6.71
N THR A 285 -9.75 -15.02 6.16
CA THR A 285 -9.84 -16.32 6.85
C THR A 285 -8.47 -16.99 7.04
N GLY A 286 -7.36 -16.26 6.82
CA GLY A 286 -5.99 -16.80 6.94
C GLY A 286 -5.54 -17.65 5.76
N GLN A 287 -6.44 -18.04 4.83
CA GLN A 287 -6.06 -18.77 3.62
C GLN A 287 -5.91 -17.81 2.44
N PRO A 288 -4.75 -17.79 1.75
CA PRO A 288 -4.54 -16.97 0.55
C PRO A 288 -5.54 -17.35 -0.54
N ARG A 289 -6.16 -16.34 -1.17
CA ARG A 289 -7.03 -16.54 -2.33
C ARG A 289 -6.39 -15.92 -3.56
N LEU A 290 -6.48 -16.64 -4.68
CA LEU A 290 -6.04 -16.19 -6.00
C LEU A 290 -7.26 -15.73 -6.81
N TRP A 291 -7.12 -14.57 -7.45
CA TRP A 291 -8.12 -14.00 -8.33
C TRP A 291 -7.62 -13.99 -9.77
N ALA A 292 -8.38 -14.62 -10.64
CA ALA A 292 -8.05 -14.75 -12.04
C ALA A 292 -8.45 -13.48 -12.82
N LYS A 293 -7.49 -12.83 -13.48
CA LYS A 293 -7.71 -11.63 -14.27
C LYS A 293 -7.46 -11.88 -15.75
N THR A 294 -8.40 -11.45 -16.57
CA THR A 294 -8.30 -11.43 -18.02
C THR A 294 -7.77 -10.08 -18.50
N ALA A 295 -7.32 -9.99 -19.75
CA ALA A 295 -6.97 -8.71 -20.35
C ALA A 295 -8.18 -7.76 -20.37
N ARG A 296 -9.39 -8.28 -20.61
CA ARG A 296 -10.64 -7.49 -20.57
C ARG A 296 -10.86 -6.86 -19.20
N ASN A 297 -10.61 -7.60 -18.11
CA ASN A 297 -10.74 -7.05 -16.78
C ASN A 297 -9.78 -5.88 -16.55
N LEU A 298 -8.50 -6.07 -16.86
CA LEU A 298 -7.43 -5.15 -16.51
C LEU A 298 -7.33 -3.96 -17.47
N LEU A 299 -7.28 -4.23 -18.78
CA LEU A 299 -7.12 -3.17 -19.78
C LEU A 299 -8.41 -2.36 -19.98
N GLY A 300 -9.57 -3.00 -19.80
CA GLY A 300 -10.85 -2.28 -19.81
C GLY A 300 -10.93 -1.24 -18.69
N GLU A 301 -10.49 -1.61 -17.49
CA GLU A 301 -10.44 -0.72 -16.34
C GLU A 301 -9.40 0.40 -16.54
N VAL A 302 -8.19 0.05 -16.98
CA VAL A 302 -7.11 1.03 -17.25
C VAL A 302 -7.53 2.04 -18.31
N ALA A 303 -8.17 1.59 -19.41
CA ALA A 303 -8.65 2.50 -20.45
C ALA A 303 -9.72 3.48 -19.93
N ALA A 304 -10.59 3.04 -19.01
CA ALA A 304 -11.55 3.91 -18.35
C ALA A 304 -10.85 4.96 -17.47
N HIS A 305 -9.86 4.55 -16.68
CA HIS A 305 -9.08 5.46 -15.84
C HIS A 305 -8.28 6.47 -16.65
N ILE A 306 -7.60 6.06 -17.73
CA ILE A 306 -6.84 6.98 -18.59
C ILE A 306 -7.73 8.11 -19.11
N ARG A 307 -8.93 7.76 -19.60
CA ARG A 307 -9.90 8.76 -20.08
C ARG A 307 -10.42 9.66 -18.97
N ALA A 308 -10.87 9.06 -17.88
CA ALA A 308 -11.45 9.82 -16.77
C ALA A 308 -10.43 10.74 -16.08
N LEU A 309 -9.18 10.33 -15.97
CA LEU A 309 -8.10 11.05 -15.32
C LEU A 309 -7.26 11.89 -16.30
N GLN A 310 -7.57 11.83 -17.58
CA GLN A 310 -6.85 12.52 -18.66
C GLN A 310 -5.33 12.27 -18.58
N VAL A 311 -4.96 10.98 -18.48
CA VAL A 311 -3.55 10.59 -18.42
C VAL A 311 -2.95 10.63 -19.83
N GLU A 312 -1.84 11.33 -19.97
CA GLU A 312 -1.16 11.60 -21.24
C GLU A 312 0.28 11.07 -21.23
N PRO A 313 0.91 10.89 -22.42
CA PRO A 313 2.31 10.45 -22.51
C PRO A 313 3.31 11.39 -21.82
N GLY A 314 2.94 12.67 -21.60
CA GLY A 314 3.75 13.66 -20.87
C GLY A 314 3.69 13.54 -19.35
N ASP A 315 2.81 12.68 -18.82
CA ASP A 315 2.71 12.49 -17.38
C ASP A 315 3.86 11.66 -16.82
N HIS A 316 4.24 12.01 -15.61
CA HIS A 316 5.18 11.24 -14.80
C HIS A 316 4.51 10.73 -13.53
N ILE A 317 4.50 9.42 -13.36
CA ILE A 317 3.82 8.73 -12.26
C ILE A 317 4.82 8.37 -11.18
N LEU A 318 4.62 8.88 -9.97
CA LEU A 318 5.27 8.41 -8.76
C LEU A 318 4.29 7.53 -7.98
N ALA A 319 4.63 6.25 -7.78
CA ALA A 319 3.78 5.34 -7.03
C ALA A 319 4.48 4.84 -5.77
N THR A 320 3.81 4.99 -4.62
CA THR A 320 4.27 4.48 -3.32
C THR A 320 3.71 3.10 -3.00
N VAL A 321 2.99 2.52 -3.97
CA VAL A 321 2.32 1.22 -3.85
C VAL A 321 3.05 0.17 -4.68
N PRO A 322 3.14 -1.08 -4.18
CA PRO A 322 3.86 -2.13 -4.87
C PRO A 322 3.15 -2.59 -6.15
N PRO A 323 3.90 -2.88 -7.24
CA PRO A 323 3.35 -3.23 -8.55
C PRO A 323 2.68 -4.62 -8.60
N TYR A 324 2.92 -5.47 -7.61
CA TYR A 324 2.35 -6.82 -7.54
C TYR A 324 0.97 -6.89 -6.86
N HIS A 325 0.44 -5.78 -6.32
CA HIS A 325 -0.95 -5.65 -5.87
C HIS A 325 -1.81 -4.99 -6.94
N ILE A 326 -3.11 -5.32 -6.98
CA ILE A 326 -4.02 -4.84 -8.03
C ILE A 326 -3.96 -3.32 -8.25
N TYR A 327 -3.93 -2.53 -7.18
CA TYR A 327 -3.86 -1.08 -7.26
C TYR A 327 -2.55 -0.60 -7.91
N GLY A 328 -1.41 -1.13 -7.48
CA GLY A 328 -0.13 -0.82 -8.08
C GLY A 328 0.00 -1.36 -9.51
N LEU A 329 -0.48 -2.57 -9.78
CA LEU A 329 -0.50 -3.16 -11.11
C LEU A 329 -1.27 -2.27 -12.11
N LEU A 330 -2.47 -1.82 -11.74
CA LEU A 330 -3.28 -0.96 -12.60
C LEU A 330 -2.64 0.40 -12.83
N PHE A 331 -2.28 1.11 -11.77
CA PHE A 331 -1.90 2.52 -11.85
C PHE A 331 -0.39 2.78 -12.02
N SER A 332 0.48 1.79 -11.75
CA SER A 332 1.93 1.98 -11.89
C SER A 332 2.63 1.01 -12.86
N VAL A 333 1.86 0.11 -13.48
CA VAL A 333 2.37 -0.79 -14.52
C VAL A 333 1.53 -0.67 -15.77
N LEU A 334 0.26 -1.04 -15.70
CA LEU A 334 -0.60 -1.09 -16.89
C LEU A 334 -0.99 0.31 -17.40
N LEU A 335 -1.27 1.25 -16.50
CA LEU A 335 -1.65 2.61 -16.89
C LEU A 335 -0.50 3.30 -17.66
N PRO A 336 0.76 3.34 -17.19
CA PRO A 336 1.86 3.89 -17.97
C PRO A 336 2.11 3.10 -19.28
N LEU A 337 2.05 1.76 -19.24
CA LEU A 337 2.19 0.95 -20.45
C LEU A 337 1.15 1.31 -21.53
N TYR A 338 -0.08 1.61 -21.15
CA TYR A 338 -1.18 1.89 -22.07
C TYR A 338 -1.26 3.37 -22.50
N SER A 339 -0.92 4.30 -21.61
CA SER A 339 -0.97 5.75 -21.89
C SER A 339 0.30 6.28 -22.54
N GLY A 340 1.44 5.60 -22.39
CA GLY A 340 2.75 6.13 -22.75
C GLY A 340 3.35 7.06 -21.70
N ALA A 341 2.74 7.19 -20.52
CA ALA A 341 3.29 7.96 -19.40
C ALA A 341 4.55 7.29 -18.83
N THR A 342 5.42 8.08 -18.22
CA THR A 342 6.62 7.59 -17.53
C THR A 342 6.29 7.23 -16.08
N VAL A 343 6.99 6.26 -15.49
CA VAL A 343 6.79 5.87 -14.09
C VAL A 343 8.11 5.75 -13.34
N GLU A 344 8.11 6.00 -12.03
CA GLU A 344 9.25 5.66 -11.16
C GLU A 344 9.40 4.14 -11.06
N ARG A 345 10.62 3.62 -11.25
CA ARG A 345 10.89 2.18 -11.33
C ARG A 345 10.60 1.44 -10.03
N ILE A 346 11.00 2.02 -8.89
CA ILE A 346 10.85 1.45 -7.54
C ILE A 346 10.00 2.38 -6.69
N SER A 347 9.19 1.80 -5.81
CA SER A 347 8.35 2.57 -4.88
C SER A 347 9.20 3.23 -3.79
N PRO A 348 9.16 4.57 -3.62
CA PRO A 348 9.70 5.21 -2.43
C PRO A 348 8.79 4.93 -1.24
N PHE A 349 9.38 4.74 -0.08
CA PHE A 349 8.62 4.41 1.13
C PHE A 349 8.57 5.56 2.15
N PHE A 350 9.67 6.30 2.30
CA PHE A 350 9.77 7.33 3.33
C PHE A 350 9.17 8.66 2.86
N PRO A 351 8.45 9.39 3.73
CA PRO A 351 7.77 10.64 3.34
C PRO A 351 8.72 11.68 2.71
N ARG A 352 9.91 11.84 3.26
CA ARG A 352 10.93 12.77 2.71
C ARG A 352 11.47 12.30 1.36
N GLU A 353 11.65 10.99 1.19
CA GLU A 353 12.04 10.42 -0.09
C GLU A 353 10.94 10.64 -1.13
N ILE A 354 9.67 10.40 -0.75
CA ILE A 354 8.53 10.65 -1.64
C ILE A 354 8.50 12.12 -2.06
N ALA A 355 8.57 13.06 -1.11
CA ALA A 355 8.58 14.49 -1.39
C ALA A 355 9.72 14.89 -2.33
N ARG A 356 10.94 14.46 -2.02
CA ARG A 356 12.11 14.72 -2.86
C ARG A 356 11.98 14.11 -4.27
N ARG A 357 11.42 12.91 -4.39
CA ARG A 357 11.19 12.29 -5.69
C ARG A 357 10.18 13.06 -6.51
N ILE A 358 9.08 13.52 -5.89
CA ILE A 358 8.10 14.39 -6.54
C ILE A 358 8.79 15.60 -7.18
N GLU A 359 9.65 16.28 -6.41
CA GLU A 359 10.38 17.46 -6.88
C GLU A 359 11.41 17.10 -7.96
N LYS A 360 12.27 16.08 -7.71
CA LYS A 360 13.38 15.72 -8.60
C LYS A 360 12.92 15.24 -9.97
N THR A 361 11.81 14.51 -10.02
CA THR A 361 11.32 13.90 -11.25
C THR A 361 10.21 14.69 -11.91
N SER A 362 9.82 15.83 -11.31
CA SER A 362 8.68 16.62 -11.77
C SER A 362 7.42 15.77 -11.95
N ALA A 363 7.17 14.88 -10.96
CA ALA A 363 6.02 13.98 -11.01
C ALA A 363 4.71 14.78 -11.13
N THR A 364 3.85 14.33 -12.03
CA THR A 364 2.52 14.96 -12.28
C THR A 364 1.39 14.17 -11.62
N ILE A 365 1.60 12.87 -11.38
CA ILE A 365 0.63 11.97 -10.77
C ILE A 365 1.27 11.23 -9.60
N LEU A 366 0.65 11.34 -8.41
CA LEU A 366 1.03 10.55 -7.24
C LEU A 366 0.00 9.43 -7.00
N VAL A 367 0.44 8.18 -7.01
CA VAL A 367 -0.37 6.99 -6.68
C VAL A 367 0.03 6.49 -5.30
N SER A 368 -0.87 6.66 -4.30
CA SER A 368 -0.48 6.51 -2.91
C SER A 368 -1.57 5.86 -2.04
N THR A 369 -1.33 5.81 -0.74
CA THR A 369 -2.25 5.27 0.26
C THR A 369 -2.56 6.32 1.33
N PRO A 370 -3.67 6.20 2.07
CA PRO A 370 -4.00 7.12 3.16
C PRO A 370 -2.87 7.28 4.18
N ALA A 371 -2.13 6.20 4.47
CA ALA A 371 -1.02 6.25 5.42
C ALA A 371 0.13 7.17 4.95
N HIS A 372 0.50 7.09 3.69
CA HIS A 372 1.51 7.97 3.10
C HIS A 372 1.01 9.42 2.98
N LEU A 373 -0.24 9.62 2.53
CA LEU A 373 -0.81 10.97 2.40
C LEU A 373 -0.85 11.71 3.74
N ARG A 374 -1.21 11.02 4.82
CA ARG A 374 -1.17 11.58 6.19
C ARG A 374 0.23 12.08 6.56
N THR A 375 1.27 11.30 6.27
CA THR A 375 2.64 11.69 6.60
C THR A 375 3.17 12.78 5.67
N LEU A 376 2.77 12.77 4.40
CA LEU A 376 3.10 13.82 3.44
C LEU A 376 2.43 15.17 3.80
N ALA A 377 1.25 15.16 4.41
CA ALA A 377 0.59 16.38 4.88
C ALA A 377 1.40 17.17 5.93
N THR A 378 2.40 16.54 6.56
CA THR A 378 3.31 17.18 7.51
C THR A 378 4.76 17.24 7.03
N THR A 379 5.02 16.78 5.81
CA THR A 379 6.35 16.79 5.19
C THR A 379 6.44 18.03 4.30
N PRO A 380 7.46 18.87 4.45
CA PRO A 380 7.66 19.97 3.53
C PRO A 380 7.74 19.45 2.09
N LEU A 381 6.88 19.95 1.25
CA LEU A 381 6.85 19.75 -0.18
C LEU A 381 6.87 21.15 -0.79
N SER A 382 7.98 21.49 -1.40
CA SER A 382 8.19 22.80 -2.04
C SER A 382 7.33 22.91 -3.30
N GLU A 383 7.77 23.62 -4.29
CA GLU A 383 7.10 23.68 -5.58
C GLU A 383 7.02 22.28 -6.21
N HIS A 384 5.84 21.83 -6.59
CA HIS A 384 5.62 20.53 -7.21
C HIS A 384 4.74 20.61 -8.47
N GLY A 385 4.99 19.71 -9.41
CA GLY A 385 4.22 19.58 -10.66
C GLY A 385 3.00 18.67 -10.56
N LEU A 386 2.64 18.19 -9.36
CA LEU A 386 1.49 17.29 -9.21
C LEU A 386 0.20 17.96 -9.65
N ARG A 387 -0.54 17.28 -10.52
CA ARG A 387 -1.91 17.65 -10.95
C ARG A 387 -2.97 16.67 -10.43
N LEU A 388 -2.55 15.47 -10.06
CA LEU A 388 -3.44 14.40 -9.62
C LEU A 388 -2.80 13.59 -8.48
N VAL A 389 -3.59 13.32 -7.45
CA VAL A 389 -3.21 12.45 -6.34
C VAL A 389 -4.28 11.40 -6.15
N LEU A 390 -3.89 10.13 -6.28
CA LEU A 390 -4.77 8.98 -6.12
C LEU A 390 -4.54 8.32 -4.77
N SER A 391 -5.61 7.91 -4.12
CA SER A 391 -5.59 7.20 -2.84
C SER A 391 -6.46 5.95 -2.89
N SER A 392 -5.92 4.81 -2.48
CA SER A 392 -6.67 3.56 -2.37
C SER A 392 -6.07 2.63 -1.31
N GLY A 393 -6.64 1.44 -1.18
CA GLY A 393 -6.15 0.39 -0.29
C GLY A 393 -6.70 0.47 1.14
N ALA A 394 -7.14 1.64 1.62
CA ALA A 394 -7.81 1.84 2.90
C ALA A 394 -8.72 3.08 2.83
N PRO A 395 -9.69 3.26 3.75
CA PRO A 395 -10.43 4.50 3.85
C PRO A 395 -9.51 5.69 4.16
N LEU A 396 -9.68 6.80 3.45
CA LEU A 396 -9.00 8.06 3.73
C LEU A 396 -9.86 8.87 4.70
N PRO A 397 -9.39 9.19 5.93
CA PRO A 397 -10.11 10.08 6.83
C PRO A 397 -10.24 11.49 6.22
N ALA A 398 -11.39 12.14 6.39
CA ALA A 398 -11.64 13.48 5.88
C ALA A 398 -10.62 14.51 6.42
N THR A 399 -10.20 14.34 7.68
CA THR A 399 -9.15 15.16 8.30
C THR A 399 -7.81 15.03 7.61
N ASP A 400 -7.44 13.81 7.19
CA ASP A 400 -6.17 13.57 6.47
C ASP A 400 -6.23 14.13 5.05
N ALA A 401 -7.38 13.99 4.37
CA ALA A 401 -7.62 14.58 3.05
C ALA A 401 -7.52 16.11 3.11
N ALA A 402 -8.17 16.75 4.08
CA ALA A 402 -8.12 18.20 4.29
C ALA A 402 -6.70 18.69 4.67
N SER A 403 -5.99 17.95 5.52
CA SER A 403 -4.60 18.27 5.88
C SER A 403 -3.66 18.19 4.68
N TYR A 404 -3.85 17.15 3.83
CA TYR A 404 -3.08 17.01 2.59
C TYR A 404 -3.37 18.16 1.62
N PHE A 405 -4.66 18.53 1.45
CA PHE A 405 -5.05 19.67 0.64
C PHE A 405 -4.46 20.98 1.15
N ALA A 406 -4.49 21.23 2.45
CA ALA A 406 -3.91 22.44 3.05
C ALA A 406 -2.40 22.56 2.78
N GLN A 407 -1.69 21.44 2.69
CA GLN A 407 -0.25 21.39 2.41
C GLN A 407 0.08 21.55 0.91
N THR A 408 -0.73 20.96 0.03
CA THR A 408 -0.38 20.80 -1.40
C THR A 408 -1.30 21.52 -2.36
N GLY A 409 -2.46 22.01 -1.92
CA GLY A 409 -3.49 22.58 -2.80
C GLY A 409 -4.27 21.52 -3.61
N LEU A 410 -4.01 20.23 -3.41
CA LEU A 410 -4.64 19.14 -4.16
C LEU A 410 -5.48 18.23 -3.27
N TRP A 411 -6.76 18.07 -3.60
CA TRP A 411 -7.61 17.05 -2.99
C TRP A 411 -7.30 15.67 -3.54
N PRO A 412 -7.00 14.68 -2.69
CA PRO A 412 -6.84 13.32 -3.15
C PRO A 412 -8.14 12.77 -3.76
N LEU A 413 -8.03 12.10 -4.92
CA LEU A 413 -9.08 11.31 -5.51
C LEU A 413 -8.99 9.88 -4.98
N GLU A 414 -9.98 9.45 -4.23
CA GLU A 414 -10.05 8.09 -3.73
C GLU A 414 -10.57 7.14 -4.81
N VAL A 415 -9.96 5.96 -4.91
CA VAL A 415 -10.41 4.86 -5.76
C VAL A 415 -10.85 3.71 -4.85
N TYR A 416 -12.13 3.36 -4.92
CA TYR A 416 -12.72 2.25 -4.21
C TYR A 416 -12.84 1.03 -5.11
N GLY A 417 -12.40 -0.11 -4.61
CA GLY A 417 -12.45 -1.39 -5.29
C GLY A 417 -11.70 -2.46 -4.49
N SER A 418 -11.62 -3.64 -5.08
CA SER A 418 -10.93 -4.79 -4.51
C SER A 418 -10.25 -5.59 -5.62
N THR A 419 -9.43 -6.58 -5.24
CA THR A 419 -8.79 -7.45 -6.24
C THR A 419 -9.83 -8.21 -7.06
N GLU A 420 -10.90 -8.67 -6.43
CA GLU A 420 -11.99 -9.41 -7.07
C GLU A 420 -12.84 -8.55 -8.02
N THR A 421 -13.12 -7.30 -7.64
CA THR A 421 -14.04 -6.44 -8.40
C THR A 421 -13.36 -5.57 -9.43
N GLY A 422 -12.05 -5.32 -9.30
CA GLY A 422 -11.42 -4.14 -9.89
C GLY A 422 -11.94 -2.87 -9.22
N GLY A 423 -11.79 -1.72 -9.87
CA GLY A 423 -12.33 -0.46 -9.44
C GLY A 423 -13.86 -0.45 -9.52
N ILE A 424 -14.50 0.10 -8.50
CA ILE A 424 -15.96 0.23 -8.43
C ILE A 424 -16.36 1.70 -8.59
N ALA A 425 -15.71 2.59 -7.82
CA ALA A 425 -16.11 3.99 -7.73
C ALA A 425 -14.94 4.88 -7.35
N VAL A 426 -15.12 6.18 -7.57
CA VAL A 426 -14.20 7.24 -7.13
C VAL A 426 -14.92 8.22 -6.22
N ARG A 427 -14.13 8.91 -5.37
CA ARG A 427 -14.64 9.96 -4.50
C ARG A 427 -13.55 11.02 -4.27
N ARG A 428 -13.97 12.29 -4.20
CA ARG A 428 -13.15 13.40 -3.69
C ARG A 428 -13.86 13.99 -2.47
N GLN A 429 -13.13 14.24 -1.40
CA GLN A 429 -13.72 14.75 -0.16
C GLN A 429 -13.63 16.29 -0.05
N ASP A 430 -13.80 16.97 -1.16
CA ASP A 430 -13.78 18.43 -1.28
C ASP A 430 -15.09 19.09 -0.84
N MET A 431 -16.15 18.29 -0.67
CA MET A 431 -17.46 18.72 -0.20
C MET A 431 -17.92 17.87 1.01
N PRO A 432 -18.68 18.46 1.96
CA PRO A 432 -19.12 17.75 3.18
C PRO A 432 -19.91 16.46 2.93
N GLU A 433 -20.64 16.39 1.82
CA GLU A 433 -21.49 15.23 1.48
C GLU A 433 -20.98 14.44 0.28
N SER A 434 -19.66 14.40 0.09
CA SER A 434 -19.05 13.66 -1.01
C SER A 434 -19.39 12.17 -0.97
N ALA A 435 -20.04 11.68 -2.02
CA ALA A 435 -20.42 10.27 -2.19
C ALA A 435 -19.49 9.57 -3.20
N TRP A 436 -19.52 8.25 -3.20
CA TRP A 436 -18.83 7.43 -4.17
C TRP A 436 -19.57 7.44 -5.51
N ALA A 437 -18.93 7.93 -6.56
CA ALA A 437 -19.45 7.91 -7.94
C ALA A 437 -18.96 6.62 -8.64
N PRO A 438 -19.86 5.74 -9.12
CA PRO A 438 -19.47 4.54 -9.83
C PRO A 438 -18.60 4.86 -11.06
N LEU A 439 -17.59 4.03 -11.31
CA LEU A 439 -16.78 4.14 -12.53
C LEU A 439 -17.61 3.84 -13.79
N PRO A 440 -17.19 4.35 -14.96
CA PRO A 440 -17.84 4.01 -16.23
C PRO A 440 -17.94 2.50 -16.42
N GLY A 441 -19.12 2.01 -16.86
CA GLY A 441 -19.38 0.59 -17.04
C GLY A 441 -19.57 -0.22 -15.77
N VAL A 442 -19.59 0.41 -14.59
CA VAL A 442 -19.93 -0.23 -13.33
C VAL A 442 -21.39 0.04 -12.97
N SER A 443 -22.18 -1.03 -12.84
CA SER A 443 -23.55 -0.98 -12.30
C SER A 443 -23.54 -1.39 -10.85
N CYS A 444 -24.21 -0.60 -10.00
CA CYS A 444 -24.35 -0.85 -8.57
C CYS A 444 -25.79 -1.09 -8.19
N ARG A 445 -26.06 -2.04 -7.28
CA ARG A 445 -27.37 -2.21 -6.62
C ARG A 445 -27.18 -2.64 -5.18
N ILE A 446 -28.22 -2.49 -4.36
CA ILE A 446 -28.23 -3.03 -3.00
C ILE A 446 -28.93 -4.39 -3.02
N GLN A 447 -28.27 -5.38 -2.41
CA GLN A 447 -28.78 -6.74 -2.23
C GLN A 447 -28.84 -7.04 -0.73
N GLY A 448 -30.03 -6.90 -0.16
CA GLY A 448 -30.18 -6.75 1.29
C GLY A 448 -29.69 -5.37 1.72
N GLU A 449 -28.61 -5.30 2.48
CA GLU A 449 -27.94 -4.05 2.86
C GLU A 449 -26.55 -3.91 2.20
N VAL A 450 -26.17 -4.90 1.40
CA VAL A 450 -24.82 -5.05 0.85
C VAL A 450 -24.77 -4.55 -0.58
N LEU A 451 -23.68 -3.87 -0.93
CA LEU A 451 -23.39 -3.45 -2.29
C LEU A 451 -23.14 -4.67 -3.18
N ALA A 452 -23.85 -4.74 -4.30
CA ALA A 452 -23.58 -5.68 -5.37
C ALA A 452 -23.20 -4.91 -6.63
N VAL A 453 -22.16 -5.40 -7.34
CA VAL A 453 -21.59 -4.71 -8.49
C VAL A 453 -21.51 -5.62 -9.71
N ARG A 454 -21.75 -5.03 -10.88
CA ARG A 454 -21.59 -5.69 -12.17
C ARG A 454 -20.75 -4.81 -13.08
N SER A 455 -19.64 -5.35 -13.55
CA SER A 455 -18.78 -4.70 -14.53
C SER A 455 -17.92 -5.74 -15.26
N VAL A 456 -17.28 -5.31 -16.34
CA VAL A 456 -16.26 -6.13 -17.02
C VAL A 456 -14.96 -6.24 -16.22
N TYR A 457 -14.77 -5.46 -15.15
CA TYR A 457 -13.57 -5.46 -14.30
C TYR A 457 -13.59 -6.58 -13.25
N VAL A 458 -14.80 -7.11 -12.92
CA VAL A 458 -14.96 -8.21 -11.97
C VAL A 458 -14.28 -9.47 -12.48
N SER A 459 -13.48 -10.14 -11.64
CA SER A 459 -12.78 -11.38 -11.96
C SER A 459 -13.74 -12.46 -12.48
N GLY A 460 -13.31 -13.23 -13.48
CA GLY A 460 -14.15 -14.24 -14.11
C GLY A 460 -14.58 -15.37 -13.15
N ASP A 461 -13.75 -15.67 -12.16
CA ASP A 461 -13.98 -16.67 -11.11
C ASP A 461 -14.74 -16.12 -9.87
N ALA A 462 -15.11 -14.84 -9.88
CA ALA A 462 -15.94 -14.26 -8.83
C ALA A 462 -17.39 -14.77 -8.95
N PRO A 463 -17.99 -15.27 -7.85
CA PRO A 463 -19.36 -15.77 -7.85
C PRO A 463 -20.35 -14.63 -8.16
N ARG A 464 -21.22 -14.83 -9.16
CA ARG A 464 -22.23 -13.86 -9.58
C ARG A 464 -23.61 -14.47 -9.47
N ASP A 465 -24.60 -13.62 -9.21
CA ASP A 465 -25.99 -14.01 -9.31
C ASP A 465 -26.49 -14.14 -10.77
N ALA A 466 -27.77 -14.46 -10.95
CA ALA A 466 -28.36 -14.67 -12.27
C ALA A 466 -28.32 -13.41 -13.16
N ASP A 467 -28.28 -12.21 -12.58
CA ASP A 467 -28.19 -10.93 -13.30
C ASP A 467 -26.73 -10.50 -13.52
N GLY A 468 -25.75 -11.32 -13.13
CA GLY A 468 -24.32 -11.08 -13.30
C GLY A 468 -23.69 -10.16 -12.25
N PHE A 469 -24.38 -9.88 -11.14
CA PHE A 469 -23.83 -9.07 -10.05
C PHE A 469 -23.01 -9.92 -9.08
N PHE A 470 -21.84 -9.38 -8.72
CA PHE A 470 -21.02 -9.89 -7.62
C PHE A 470 -21.43 -9.18 -6.35
N ARG A 471 -21.81 -9.92 -5.31
CA ARG A 471 -22.12 -9.39 -3.98
C ARG A 471 -20.80 -9.12 -3.26
N THR A 472 -20.51 -7.85 -2.96
CA THR A 472 -19.36 -7.49 -2.11
C THR A 472 -19.66 -7.86 -0.65
N ALA A 473 -18.75 -7.52 0.25
CA ALA A 473 -19.05 -7.57 1.68
C ALA A 473 -19.24 -6.17 2.28
N ASP A 474 -19.40 -5.15 1.46
CA ASP A 474 -19.51 -3.77 1.93
C ASP A 474 -20.97 -3.34 2.01
N LEU A 475 -21.38 -2.85 3.17
CA LEU A 475 -22.70 -2.24 3.40
C LEU A 475 -22.73 -0.88 2.72
N ALA A 476 -23.80 -0.59 1.99
CA ALA A 476 -23.91 0.67 1.27
C ALA A 476 -25.37 1.16 1.15
N ARG A 477 -25.51 2.44 0.84
CA ARG A 477 -26.77 3.08 0.50
C ARG A 477 -26.61 3.87 -0.80
N ILE A 478 -27.40 3.51 -1.82
CA ILE A 478 -27.41 4.21 -3.11
C ILE A 478 -28.29 5.45 -2.99
N ARG A 479 -27.80 6.57 -3.49
CA ARG A 479 -28.50 7.86 -3.60
C ARG A 479 -29.29 7.95 -4.89
N PRO A 480 -30.29 8.86 -5.00
CA PRO A 480 -31.11 8.99 -6.21
C PRO A 480 -30.33 9.27 -7.51
N ASN A 481 -29.15 9.89 -7.42
CA ASN A 481 -28.29 10.18 -8.55
C ASN A 481 -27.36 9.01 -8.95
N GLY A 482 -27.51 7.82 -8.33
CA GLY A 482 -26.71 6.64 -8.60
C GLY A 482 -25.38 6.58 -7.84
N SER A 483 -24.94 7.65 -7.17
CA SER A 483 -23.80 7.59 -6.24
C SER A 483 -24.19 6.84 -4.96
N PHE A 484 -23.21 6.46 -4.14
CA PHE A 484 -23.49 5.71 -2.92
C PHE A 484 -22.60 6.07 -1.74
N ASP A 485 -23.11 5.77 -0.54
CA ASP A 485 -22.37 5.86 0.71
C ASP A 485 -21.96 4.47 1.17
N LEU A 486 -20.71 4.30 1.61
CA LEU A 486 -20.26 3.08 2.28
C LEU A 486 -20.54 3.21 3.79
N LEU A 487 -21.19 2.19 4.36
CA LEU A 487 -21.66 2.19 5.75
C LEU A 487 -20.82 1.25 6.65
N GLY A 488 -19.95 0.43 6.06
CA GLY A 488 -19.13 -0.56 6.76
C GLY A 488 -19.08 -1.89 6.02
N ARG A 489 -18.83 -3.00 6.75
CA ARG A 489 -18.74 -4.34 6.16
C ARG A 489 -19.68 -5.33 6.85
N ASP A 490 -20.32 -6.17 6.04
CA ASP A 490 -21.23 -7.24 6.46
C ASP A 490 -20.46 -8.46 7.03
N ASP A 491 -19.27 -8.73 6.49
CA ASP A 491 -18.44 -9.85 6.91
C ASP A 491 -17.65 -9.60 8.20
N GLY A 492 -17.80 -8.44 8.81
CA GLY A 492 -17.07 -8.05 10.00
C GLY A 492 -15.56 -7.91 9.81
N VAL A 493 -15.07 -7.94 8.57
CA VAL A 493 -13.65 -7.71 8.30
C VAL A 493 -13.34 -6.23 8.28
N VAL A 494 -12.40 -5.82 9.12
CA VAL A 494 -11.96 -4.43 9.28
C VAL A 494 -10.47 -4.30 9.00
N LYS A 495 -10.01 -3.08 8.72
CA LYS A 495 -8.58 -2.78 8.61
C LYS A 495 -8.08 -2.09 9.86
N VAL A 496 -7.15 -2.74 10.58
CA VAL A 496 -6.49 -2.23 11.77
C VAL A 496 -5.00 -2.12 11.50
N GLY A 497 -4.46 -0.92 11.53
CA GLY A 497 -3.04 -0.69 11.22
C GLY A 497 -2.63 -1.16 9.81
N GLY A 498 -3.54 -1.10 8.83
CA GLY A 498 -3.32 -1.56 7.46
C GLY A 498 -3.54 -3.07 7.23
N GLN A 499 -3.70 -3.87 8.28
CA GLN A 499 -3.94 -5.31 8.19
C GLN A 499 -5.44 -5.62 8.25
N ARG A 500 -5.87 -6.65 7.49
CA ARG A 500 -7.24 -7.16 7.55
C ARG A 500 -7.43 -8.00 8.81
N VAL A 501 -8.46 -7.69 9.57
CA VAL A 501 -8.85 -8.40 10.81
C VAL A 501 -10.31 -8.79 10.72
N ALA A 502 -10.60 -10.07 10.90
CA ALA A 502 -11.95 -10.60 10.93
C ALA A 502 -12.49 -10.54 12.36
N LEU A 503 -13.44 -9.65 12.63
CA LEU A 503 -14.09 -9.55 13.95
C LEU A 503 -14.78 -10.86 14.38
N PRO A 504 -15.43 -11.63 13.46
CA PRO A 504 -16.01 -12.93 13.80
C PRO A 504 -14.99 -13.96 14.30
N GLU A 505 -13.74 -13.93 13.82
CA GLU A 505 -12.69 -14.83 14.32
C GLU A 505 -12.29 -14.49 15.76
N ILE A 506 -12.29 -13.19 16.09
CA ILE A 506 -12.06 -12.75 17.47
C ILE A 506 -13.22 -13.14 18.37
N GLU A 507 -14.47 -12.97 17.91
CA GLU A 507 -15.66 -13.45 18.63
C GLU A 507 -15.58 -14.97 18.89
N LYS A 508 -15.21 -15.74 17.87
CA LYS A 508 -15.02 -17.19 17.99
C LYS A 508 -13.92 -17.56 18.98
N ALA A 509 -12.81 -16.84 18.96
CA ALA A 509 -11.71 -17.05 19.89
C ALA A 509 -12.12 -16.72 21.34
N LEU A 510 -12.91 -15.65 21.55
CA LEU A 510 -13.47 -15.30 22.85
C LEU A 510 -14.46 -16.37 23.36
N LEU A 511 -15.35 -16.84 22.50
CA LEU A 511 -16.34 -17.88 22.83
C LEU A 511 -15.71 -19.25 23.13
N ALA A 512 -14.47 -19.48 22.68
CA ALA A 512 -13.70 -20.68 22.98
C ALA A 512 -12.96 -20.62 24.32
N LEU A 513 -13.04 -19.50 25.05
CA LEU A 513 -12.49 -19.36 26.40
C LEU A 513 -13.48 -19.89 27.44
N ASP A 514 -12.94 -20.45 28.51
CA ASP A 514 -13.76 -20.95 29.60
C ASP A 514 -14.57 -19.83 30.26
N GLN A 515 -15.81 -20.12 30.65
CA GLN A 515 -16.77 -19.19 31.28
C GLN A 515 -17.13 -17.94 30.43
N VAL A 516 -16.87 -17.95 29.13
CA VAL A 516 -17.40 -16.95 28.19
C VAL A 516 -18.66 -17.51 27.53
N THR A 517 -19.81 -16.90 27.83
CA THR A 517 -21.11 -17.37 27.33
C THR A 517 -21.56 -16.65 26.07
N ASN A 518 -21.13 -15.40 25.86
CA ASN A 518 -21.40 -14.62 24.66
C ASN A 518 -20.33 -13.55 24.48
N ALA A 519 -20.09 -13.12 23.24
CA ALA A 519 -19.13 -12.07 22.92
C ALA A 519 -19.61 -11.23 21.73
N VAL A 520 -19.30 -9.95 21.74
CA VAL A 520 -19.49 -9.04 20.61
C VAL A 520 -18.19 -8.26 20.41
N VAL A 521 -17.69 -8.29 19.21
CA VAL A 521 -16.49 -7.55 18.80
C VAL A 521 -16.86 -6.50 17.77
N LEU A 522 -16.46 -5.27 18.02
CA LEU A 522 -16.76 -4.13 17.14
C LEU A 522 -15.46 -3.41 16.76
N ALA A 523 -15.46 -2.84 15.56
CA ALA A 523 -14.49 -1.84 15.19
C ALA A 523 -15.08 -0.45 15.41
N VAL A 524 -14.34 0.40 16.08
CA VAL A 524 -14.70 1.80 16.34
C VAL A 524 -13.59 2.72 15.86
N PRO A 525 -13.90 3.98 15.52
CA PRO A 525 -12.85 4.95 15.23
C PRO A 525 -11.87 5.04 16.41
N SER A 526 -10.57 4.97 16.12
CA SER A 526 -9.56 5.11 17.17
C SER A 526 -9.58 6.54 17.74
N PRO A 527 -9.51 6.72 19.06
CA PRO A 527 -9.41 8.05 19.69
C PRO A 527 -8.22 8.87 19.18
N SER A 528 -7.19 8.20 18.67
CA SER A 528 -6.02 8.85 18.07
C SER A 528 -6.28 9.41 16.67
N GLY A 529 -7.49 9.29 16.13
CA GLY A 529 -7.83 9.67 14.75
C GLY A 529 -7.20 8.78 13.67
N ARG A 530 -6.53 7.69 14.05
CA ARG A 530 -5.78 6.82 13.12
C ARG A 530 -6.51 5.51 12.85
N GLY A 531 -7.47 5.54 11.93
CA GLY A 531 -8.19 4.35 11.51
C GLY A 531 -9.13 3.79 12.57
N GLN A 532 -9.25 2.47 12.62
CA GLN A 532 -10.14 1.76 13.52
C GLN A 532 -9.36 1.02 14.62
N GLU A 533 -9.96 0.89 15.80
CA GLU A 533 -9.54 0.00 16.86
C GLU A 533 -10.62 -1.04 17.15
N ILE A 534 -10.18 -2.19 17.64
CA ILE A 534 -11.06 -3.28 18.02
C ILE A 534 -11.46 -3.11 19.49
N VAL A 535 -12.76 -3.24 19.76
CA VAL A 535 -13.33 -3.25 21.11
C VAL A 535 -14.21 -4.48 21.29
N ALA A 536 -14.24 -5.04 22.48
CA ALA A 536 -15.01 -6.25 22.77
C ALA A 536 -15.88 -6.10 24.04
N LEU A 537 -17.12 -6.57 23.96
CA LEU A 537 -18.01 -6.76 25.11
C LEU A 537 -18.25 -8.26 25.28
N VAL A 538 -17.97 -8.79 26.46
CA VAL A 538 -17.95 -10.24 26.73
C VAL A 538 -18.88 -10.56 27.88
N ALA A 539 -19.78 -11.49 27.67
CA ALA A 539 -20.62 -12.03 28.76
C ALA A 539 -19.82 -13.08 29.54
N SER A 540 -19.22 -12.67 30.66
CA SER A 540 -18.40 -13.50 31.53
C SER A 540 -18.31 -12.89 32.92
N ARG A 541 -18.12 -13.75 33.92
CA ARG A 541 -17.81 -13.34 35.30
C ARG A 541 -16.31 -13.30 35.58
N ARG A 542 -15.48 -13.70 34.61
CA ARG A 542 -14.03 -13.62 34.74
C ARG A 542 -13.52 -12.17 34.64
N PRO A 543 -12.41 -11.84 35.29
CA PRO A 543 -11.73 -10.57 35.09
C PRO A 543 -11.33 -10.35 33.62
N ALA A 544 -11.47 -9.12 33.14
CA ALA A 544 -11.19 -8.77 31.74
C ALA A 544 -9.72 -8.96 31.35
N ASP A 545 -8.79 -8.75 32.28
CA ASP A 545 -7.35 -8.90 32.11
C ASP A 545 -6.94 -10.37 31.86
N GLU A 546 -7.55 -11.31 32.57
CA GLU A 546 -7.33 -12.76 32.33
C GLU A 546 -7.78 -13.17 30.93
N ILE A 547 -8.98 -12.71 30.51
CA ILE A 547 -9.52 -12.98 29.16
C ILE A 547 -8.60 -12.39 28.10
N VAL A 548 -8.13 -11.16 28.30
CA VAL A 548 -7.19 -10.52 27.37
C VAL A 548 -5.87 -11.25 27.29
N HIS A 549 -5.36 -11.75 28.43
CA HIS A 549 -4.11 -12.50 28.45
C HIS A 549 -4.22 -13.79 27.62
N GLU A 550 -5.25 -14.60 27.84
CA GLU A 550 -5.48 -15.82 27.07
C GLU A 550 -5.76 -15.56 25.58
N LEU A 551 -6.49 -14.48 25.28
CA LEU A 551 -6.80 -14.10 23.90
C LEU A 551 -5.52 -13.69 23.13
N ARG A 552 -4.59 -12.97 23.80
CA ARG A 552 -3.30 -12.58 23.21
C ARG A 552 -2.43 -13.78 22.85
N ALA A 553 -2.53 -14.87 23.57
CA ALA A 553 -1.82 -16.13 23.25
C ALA A 553 -2.36 -16.82 21.99
N ARG A 554 -3.63 -16.54 21.60
CA ARG A 554 -4.32 -17.19 20.48
C ARG A 554 -4.40 -16.36 19.21
N LEU A 555 -4.24 -15.03 19.32
CA LEU A 555 -4.42 -14.09 18.20
C LEU A 555 -3.18 -13.25 17.95
N SER A 556 -3.02 -12.81 16.70
CA SER A 556 -1.97 -11.85 16.32
C SER A 556 -2.26 -10.44 16.86
N PRO A 557 -1.23 -9.60 17.10
CA PRO A 557 -1.37 -8.28 17.69
C PRO A 557 -2.41 -7.33 17.03
N PRO A 558 -2.60 -7.32 15.71
CA PRO A 558 -3.64 -6.49 15.08
C PRO A 558 -5.06 -6.87 15.48
N SER A 559 -5.28 -8.12 15.89
CA SER A 559 -6.59 -8.67 16.30
C SER A 559 -6.88 -8.48 17.80
N TRP A 560 -5.96 -7.90 18.57
CA TRP A 560 -6.18 -7.69 19.99
C TRP A 560 -7.15 -6.55 20.25
N PRO A 561 -8.25 -6.80 21.00
CA PRO A 561 -9.13 -5.72 21.44
C PRO A 561 -8.36 -4.70 22.29
N ARG A 562 -8.47 -3.43 21.95
CA ARG A 562 -7.88 -2.32 22.70
C ARG A 562 -8.64 -2.01 23.99
N ARG A 563 -9.94 -2.32 23.98
CA ARG A 563 -10.83 -2.26 25.14
C ARG A 563 -11.66 -3.52 25.16
N LEU A 564 -11.69 -4.20 26.30
CA LEU A 564 -12.55 -5.37 26.55
C LEU A 564 -13.27 -5.12 27.88
N ARG A 565 -14.58 -5.38 27.87
CA ARG A 565 -15.40 -5.32 29.06
C ARG A 565 -16.17 -6.61 29.26
N CYS A 566 -16.29 -7.00 30.54
CA CYS A 566 -17.13 -8.09 30.96
C CYS A 566 -18.46 -7.56 31.48
N VAL A 567 -19.55 -8.26 31.12
CA VAL A 567 -20.94 -7.99 31.56
C VAL A 567 -21.60 -9.31 31.86
N ASP A 568 -22.72 -9.28 32.60
CA ASP A 568 -23.51 -10.50 32.86
C ASP A 568 -24.23 -10.98 31.60
N ALA A 569 -24.69 -10.05 30.75
CA ALA A 569 -25.37 -10.36 29.48
C ALA A 569 -25.11 -9.28 28.42
N ILE A 570 -25.03 -9.69 27.16
CA ILE A 570 -24.92 -8.75 26.02
C ILE A 570 -26.28 -8.08 25.79
N PRO A 571 -26.36 -6.74 25.68
CA PRO A 571 -27.61 -6.03 25.41
C PRO A 571 -28.25 -6.46 24.08
N THR A 572 -29.55 -6.70 24.11
CA THR A 572 -30.35 -7.03 22.94
C THR A 572 -31.55 -6.08 22.82
N THR A 573 -32.00 -5.83 21.59
CA THR A 573 -33.24 -5.13 21.30
C THR A 573 -34.45 -5.98 21.71
N PRO A 574 -35.67 -5.41 21.79
CA PRO A 574 -36.89 -6.18 22.07
C PRO A 574 -37.16 -7.31 21.06
N THR A 575 -36.58 -7.25 19.88
CA THR A 575 -36.66 -8.28 18.84
C THR A 575 -35.58 -9.36 18.93
N GLY A 576 -34.76 -9.35 20.00
CA GLY A 576 -33.67 -10.31 20.23
C GLY A 576 -32.38 -10.08 19.43
N LYS A 577 -32.28 -9.00 18.65
CA LYS A 577 -31.05 -8.62 17.95
C LYS A 577 -30.09 -7.90 18.91
N ARG A 578 -28.78 -7.99 18.67
CA ARG A 578 -27.77 -7.24 19.44
C ARG A 578 -28.04 -5.74 19.38
N ASP A 579 -28.15 -5.07 20.53
CA ASP A 579 -28.33 -3.61 20.60
C ASP A 579 -26.98 -2.90 20.48
N ARG A 580 -26.64 -2.54 19.26
CA ARG A 580 -25.36 -1.90 18.95
C ARG A 580 -25.14 -0.59 19.69
N LEU A 581 -26.19 0.22 19.91
CA LEU A 581 -26.08 1.50 20.60
C LEU A 581 -25.78 1.30 22.09
N ALA A 582 -26.51 0.41 22.76
CA ALA A 582 -26.27 0.07 24.15
C ALA A 582 -24.88 -0.56 24.36
N ILE A 583 -24.43 -1.44 23.45
CA ILE A 583 -23.10 -2.03 23.48
C ILE A 583 -22.01 -0.94 23.39
N LEU A 584 -22.12 -0.01 22.45
CA LEU A 584 -21.17 1.10 22.29
C LEU A 584 -21.17 2.04 23.50
N GLN A 585 -22.32 2.32 24.11
CA GLN A 585 -22.42 3.12 25.34
C GLN A 585 -21.68 2.46 26.50
N ILE A 586 -21.86 1.15 26.70
CA ILE A 586 -21.15 0.38 27.72
C ILE A 586 -19.65 0.44 27.48
N LEU A 587 -19.18 0.26 26.23
CA LEU A 587 -17.77 0.30 25.87
C LEU A 587 -17.17 1.71 25.96
N ALA A 588 -17.98 2.77 25.85
CA ALA A 588 -17.54 4.16 25.99
C ALA A 588 -17.48 4.65 27.44
N SER A 589 -18.37 4.17 28.32
CA SER A 589 -18.59 4.69 29.68
C SER A 589 -17.55 4.25 30.74
N GLY A 590 -16.51 3.54 30.36
CA GLY A 590 -15.46 3.08 31.30
C GLY A 590 -14.07 3.28 30.80
N GLY A 591 -13.19 3.61 31.74
CA GLY A 591 -11.76 3.84 31.53
C GLY A 591 -11.07 2.74 30.74
N GLN A 592 -9.97 3.10 30.16
CA GLN A 592 -9.06 2.18 29.45
C GLN A 592 -8.69 1.02 30.37
N LEU A 593 -8.51 -0.18 29.80
CA LEU A 593 -7.83 -1.28 30.48
C LEU A 593 -6.56 -0.75 31.11
N GLU A 594 -6.44 -0.88 32.44
CA GLU A 594 -5.19 -0.57 33.13
C GLU A 594 -4.08 -1.42 32.50
N LYS A 595 -2.97 -0.73 32.28
CA LYS A 595 -1.80 -1.29 31.62
C LYS A 595 -1.13 -2.31 32.53
N GLY A 596 -1.02 -3.54 32.06
CA GLY A 596 -0.01 -4.50 32.52
C GLY A 596 0.96 -4.77 31.36
#